data_a827d00cd8108c6ca123d690b9791c7e
#
_entry.id   a827d00cd8108c6ca123d690b9791c7e
#
_cell.length_a   1.000
_cell.length_b   1.000
_cell.length_c   1.000
_cell.angle_alpha   90.00
_cell.angle_beta   90.00
_cell.angle_gamma   90.00
#
_symmetry.space_group_name_H-M   'P 1'
#
loop_
_entity.id
_entity.type
_entity.pdbx_description
1 polymer ?
#
loop_
_entity_poly.entity_id
_entity_poly.type
_entity_poly.pdbx_seq_one_letter_code
_entity_poly.pdbx_strand_id
1 'polypeptide(L)'
;MKVLLINKTDSGGGAAVAANRLNHALRSQGINASLLVQDASQHEEGVLPVGKGYLYRQKAFARFAWERLCFLPYEKNASVRFAFSPANTGMDISQHPLVQKADIIHLHWINQGFLSLDSMKRLFSLGKPIIWTQHDMWSFTGGCHYAGTCLEFLEFCSYCPFLRKPGKKDLSAQVFAKKRKIYNNAPLHIVTCSKWLRTQSQESKLLRSKPFYNIPNPIDTSFYRPLDKLEVRNKLGLPKDKKLILFGAANVNDPRKGMRYFMEALTTLSENFPLVKENAELVVFGKMNKESAKQFPFKTHLLNFVSDPQTIVDLYNAADIYALPSLQDNLPNTVMEAMACGTPVVGFSIGGVPEMITHQESGYLAEVKNSLSLATGIYETLFLSNLEKLSKNARKKTLECYTEEIVAAQYLEVYQKALKQR
;
A
#
# COMPACT_ATOMS: atom_id res chain seq x y z
N MET A 1 7.84 0.00 -27.56
CA MET A 1 7.03 0.75 -26.58
C MET A 1 7.91 1.11 -25.40
N LYS A 2 7.96 2.40 -25.06
CA LYS A 2 8.69 2.94 -23.89
C LYS A 2 7.69 3.36 -22.82
N VAL A 3 7.74 2.72 -21.66
CA VAL A 3 6.85 3.00 -20.52
C VAL A 3 7.62 3.74 -19.44
N LEU A 4 7.14 4.92 -19.05
CA LEU A 4 7.71 5.67 -17.94
C LEU A 4 6.77 5.63 -16.75
N LEU A 5 7.15 4.83 -15.74
CA LEU A 5 6.48 4.85 -14.44
C LEU A 5 6.94 6.08 -13.66
N ILE A 6 6.04 6.69 -12.91
CA ILE A 6 6.31 7.90 -12.12
C ILE A 6 5.77 7.68 -10.71
N ASN A 7 6.66 7.71 -9.73
CA ASN A 7 6.33 7.64 -8.30
C ASN A 7 7.14 8.67 -7.51
N LYS A 8 6.72 9.03 -6.31
CA LYS A 8 7.47 9.99 -5.49
C LYS A 8 8.82 9.43 -5.06
N THR A 9 8.85 8.18 -4.57
CA THR A 9 10.03 7.51 -4.04
C THR A 9 10.17 6.11 -4.66
N ASP A 10 11.33 5.53 -4.60
CA ASP A 10 11.61 4.14 -5.01
C ASP A 10 11.39 3.13 -3.87
N SER A 11 11.32 3.61 -2.63
CA SER A 11 11.22 2.76 -1.44
C SER A 11 10.46 3.48 -0.30
N GLY A 12 10.30 2.82 0.84
CA GLY A 12 9.77 3.43 2.06
C GLY A 12 8.24 3.48 2.19
N GLY A 13 7.50 2.89 1.26
CA GLY A 13 6.05 2.82 1.34
C GLY A 13 5.44 1.83 0.36
N GLY A 14 4.22 1.37 0.63
CA GLY A 14 3.57 0.33 -0.17
C GLY A 14 3.46 0.66 -1.67
N ALA A 15 3.13 1.90 -2.01
CA ALA A 15 3.06 2.37 -3.40
C ALA A 15 4.43 2.39 -4.09
N ALA A 16 5.49 2.78 -3.37
CA ALA A 16 6.85 2.80 -3.88
C ALA A 16 7.34 1.37 -4.18
N VAL A 17 7.18 0.46 -3.23
CA VAL A 17 7.51 -0.97 -3.41
C VAL A 17 6.74 -1.56 -4.59
N ALA A 18 5.44 -1.29 -4.70
CA ALA A 18 4.62 -1.79 -5.80
C ALA A 18 5.06 -1.23 -7.16
N ALA A 19 5.36 0.07 -7.25
CA ALA A 19 5.85 0.69 -8.48
C ALA A 19 7.20 0.14 -8.91
N ASN A 20 8.11 -0.11 -7.95
CA ASN A 20 9.42 -0.67 -8.22
C ASN A 20 9.32 -2.14 -8.67
N ARG A 21 8.53 -2.96 -7.98
CA ARG A 21 8.24 -4.35 -8.40
C ARG A 21 7.63 -4.40 -9.80
N LEU A 22 6.69 -3.49 -10.12
CA LEU A 22 6.11 -3.44 -11.46
C LEU A 22 7.16 -3.03 -12.51
N ASN A 23 8.03 -2.07 -12.21
CA ASN A 23 9.12 -1.70 -13.11
C ASN A 23 10.04 -2.90 -13.39
N HIS A 24 10.40 -3.65 -12.36
CA HIS A 24 11.17 -4.90 -12.49
C HIS A 24 10.41 -5.93 -13.34
N ALA A 25 9.15 -6.21 -13.02
CA ALA A 25 8.31 -7.17 -13.73
C ALA A 25 8.15 -6.85 -15.22
N LEU A 26 7.97 -5.58 -15.57
CA LEU A 26 7.88 -5.15 -16.97
C LEU A 26 9.22 -5.34 -17.71
N ARG A 27 10.33 -5.00 -17.06
CA ARG A 27 11.68 -5.15 -17.63
C ARG A 27 12.06 -6.60 -17.84
N SER A 28 11.74 -7.50 -16.90
CA SER A 28 11.98 -8.94 -17.02
C SER A 28 11.20 -9.57 -18.18
N GLN A 29 10.06 -8.97 -18.58
CA GLN A 29 9.31 -9.34 -19.79
C GLN A 29 9.78 -8.62 -21.06
N GLY A 30 10.97 -7.99 -21.06
CA GLY A 30 11.56 -7.33 -22.22
C GLY A 30 10.92 -5.98 -22.57
N ILE A 31 10.08 -5.40 -21.72
CA ILE A 31 9.48 -4.08 -21.95
C ILE A 31 10.49 -3.00 -21.57
N ASN A 32 10.66 -2.00 -22.44
CA ASN A 32 11.49 -0.84 -22.14
C ASN A 32 10.78 0.06 -21.13
N ALA A 33 10.89 -0.31 -19.84
CA ALA A 33 10.31 0.39 -18.71
C ALA A 33 11.39 1.10 -17.88
N SER A 34 11.04 2.25 -17.31
CA SER A 34 11.86 2.99 -16.35
C SER A 34 10.98 3.64 -15.30
N LEU A 35 11.45 3.67 -14.05
CA LEU A 35 10.77 4.34 -12.94
C LEU A 35 11.45 5.68 -12.65
N LEU A 36 10.74 6.78 -12.89
CA LEU A 36 11.18 8.13 -12.58
C LEU A 36 10.67 8.54 -11.20
N VAL A 37 11.58 8.87 -10.28
CA VAL A 37 11.25 9.23 -8.90
C VAL A 37 11.78 10.60 -8.50
N GLN A 38 11.08 11.30 -7.61
CA GLN A 38 11.60 12.53 -7.01
C GLN A 38 12.78 12.21 -6.09
N ASP A 39 12.61 11.24 -5.20
CA ASP A 39 13.57 10.88 -4.16
C ASP A 39 14.03 9.43 -4.38
N ALA A 40 15.20 9.25 -4.98
CA ALA A 40 15.84 7.95 -5.15
C ALA A 40 16.71 7.64 -3.92
N SER A 41 16.47 6.49 -3.29
CA SER A 41 17.22 5.98 -2.13
C SER A 41 18.08 4.79 -2.47
N GLN A 42 17.72 4.04 -3.52
CA GLN A 42 18.41 2.82 -3.96
C GLN A 42 18.97 3.01 -5.36
N HIS A 43 20.07 2.35 -5.64
CA HIS A 43 20.67 2.32 -7.00
C HIS A 43 20.23 1.03 -7.71
N GLU A 44 18.93 0.99 -8.07
CA GLU A 44 18.39 -0.13 -8.83
C GLU A 44 18.36 0.18 -10.33
N GLU A 45 18.55 -0.85 -11.12
CA GLU A 45 18.50 -0.72 -12.58
C GLU A 45 17.11 -0.32 -13.05
N GLY A 46 17.04 0.70 -13.90
CA GLY A 46 15.77 1.23 -14.40
C GLY A 46 15.07 2.21 -13.46
N VAL A 47 15.66 2.55 -12.30
CA VAL A 47 15.20 3.60 -11.40
C VAL A 47 16.02 4.86 -11.60
N LEU A 48 15.37 5.96 -11.92
CA LEU A 48 16.01 7.22 -12.31
C LEU A 48 15.45 8.39 -11.49
N PRO A 49 16.29 9.20 -10.84
CA PRO A 49 15.83 10.41 -10.18
C PRO A 49 15.50 11.51 -11.19
N VAL A 50 14.45 12.29 -10.89
CA VAL A 50 14.11 13.49 -11.70
C VAL A 50 15.24 14.52 -11.71
N GLY A 51 16.00 14.61 -10.63
CA GLY A 51 17.16 15.48 -10.51
C GLY A 51 18.13 14.98 -9.46
N LYS A 52 19.35 15.52 -9.50
CA LYS A 52 20.44 15.10 -8.61
C LYS A 52 21.05 16.30 -7.86
N GLY A 53 21.75 16.01 -6.80
CA GLY A 53 22.53 16.99 -6.04
C GLY A 53 21.80 17.63 -4.89
N TYR A 54 22.56 18.37 -4.07
CA TYR A 54 22.08 18.96 -2.82
C TYR A 54 20.96 19.99 -3.06
N LEU A 55 21.15 20.93 -3.98
CA LEU A 55 20.16 21.97 -4.27
C LEU A 55 18.82 21.39 -4.75
N TYR A 56 18.85 20.32 -5.54
CA TYR A 56 17.64 19.61 -5.93
C TYR A 56 16.89 19.06 -4.73
N ARG A 57 17.59 18.36 -3.82
CA ARG A 57 17.00 17.81 -2.59
C ARG A 57 16.41 18.88 -1.70
N GLN A 58 17.09 20.04 -1.54
CA GLN A 58 16.57 21.16 -0.77
C GLN A 58 15.28 21.73 -1.39
N LYS A 59 15.24 21.89 -2.72
CA LYS A 59 14.03 22.32 -3.43
C LYS A 59 12.88 21.30 -3.31
N ALA A 60 13.18 20.01 -3.35
CA ALA A 60 12.18 18.97 -3.16
C ALA A 60 11.59 19.00 -1.74
N PHE A 61 12.46 19.11 -0.74
CA PHE A 61 12.03 19.28 0.65
C PHE A 61 11.24 20.56 0.89
N ALA A 62 11.68 21.68 0.31
CA ALA A 62 10.98 22.96 0.43
C ALA A 62 9.56 22.88 -0.15
N ARG A 63 9.35 22.21 -1.30
CA ARG A 63 8.01 21.98 -1.86
C ARG A 63 7.14 21.12 -0.94
N PHE A 64 7.69 20.05 -0.38
CA PHE A 64 6.99 19.23 0.61
C PHE A 64 6.60 20.05 1.85
N ALA A 65 7.54 20.78 2.44
CA ALA A 65 7.29 21.62 3.61
C ALA A 65 6.26 22.71 3.31
N TRP A 66 6.36 23.35 2.15
CA TRP A 66 5.40 24.37 1.72
C TRP A 66 3.98 23.83 1.56
N GLU A 67 3.82 22.63 0.96
CA GLU A 67 2.51 22.01 0.88
C GLU A 67 1.90 21.77 2.28
N ARG A 68 2.72 21.33 3.24
CA ARG A 68 2.27 21.13 4.64
C ARG A 68 1.95 22.46 5.33
N LEU A 69 2.76 23.48 5.13
CA LEU A 69 2.51 24.83 5.67
C LEU A 69 1.22 25.43 5.11
N CYS A 70 0.96 25.29 3.81
CA CYS A 70 -0.29 25.72 3.21
C CYS A 70 -1.51 24.95 3.72
N PHE A 71 -1.35 23.70 4.13
CA PHE A 71 -2.44 22.92 4.69
C PHE A 71 -2.70 23.18 6.19
N LEU A 72 -1.69 23.61 6.93
CA LEU A 72 -1.73 23.82 8.38
C LEU A 72 -2.94 24.66 8.87
N PRO A 73 -3.32 25.79 8.24
CA PRO A 73 -4.49 26.56 8.67
C PRO A 73 -5.82 25.84 8.42
N TYR A 74 -5.84 24.84 7.56
CA TYR A 74 -7.03 24.09 7.18
C TYR A 74 -7.16 22.76 7.94
N GLU A 75 -6.06 22.15 8.40
CA GLU A 75 -6.10 20.84 9.04
C GLU A 75 -6.88 20.87 10.36
N LYS A 76 -7.70 19.82 10.60
CA LYS A 76 -8.47 19.70 11.85
C LYS A 76 -7.54 19.57 13.07
N ASN A 77 -6.49 18.79 12.93
CA ASN A 77 -5.43 18.59 13.95
C ASN A 77 -4.22 17.88 13.29
N ALA A 78 -3.15 17.68 14.04
CA ALA A 78 -1.91 17.07 13.56
C ALA A 78 -2.07 15.63 13.02
N SER A 79 -3.07 14.86 13.49
CA SER A 79 -3.27 13.48 13.05
C SER A 79 -3.71 13.37 11.60
N VAL A 80 -4.34 14.41 11.04
CA VAL A 80 -4.81 14.42 9.64
C VAL A 80 -3.80 15.07 8.68
N ARG A 81 -2.68 15.61 9.18
CA ARG A 81 -1.68 16.34 8.38
C ARG A 81 -1.18 15.59 7.16
N PHE A 82 -0.99 14.29 7.28
CA PHE A 82 -0.53 13.42 6.19
C PHE A 82 -1.64 12.56 5.57
N ALA A 83 -2.87 12.67 6.08
CA ALA A 83 -4.02 11.98 5.53
C ALA A 83 -4.70 12.78 4.39
N PHE A 84 -4.25 14.03 4.16
CA PHE A 84 -4.79 14.92 3.13
C PHE A 84 -3.65 15.61 2.37
N SER A 85 -3.74 15.64 1.03
CA SER A 85 -2.79 16.33 0.16
C SER A 85 -3.55 17.28 -0.79
N PRO A 86 -3.41 18.60 -0.64
CA PRO A 86 -4.04 19.56 -1.52
C PRO A 86 -3.38 19.62 -2.92
N ALA A 87 -2.17 19.12 -3.07
CA ALA A 87 -1.35 19.16 -4.28
C ALA A 87 -1.30 20.56 -4.91
N ASN A 88 -1.17 21.59 -4.07
CA ASN A 88 -1.08 22.98 -4.46
C ASN A 88 0.33 23.39 -4.88
N THR A 89 1.34 22.58 -4.59
CA THR A 89 2.73 22.77 -4.99
C THR A 89 3.35 21.47 -5.50
N GLY A 90 4.33 21.58 -6.38
CA GLY A 90 5.03 20.45 -6.98
C GLY A 90 5.97 20.92 -8.07
N MET A 91 6.64 19.99 -8.72
CA MET A 91 7.50 20.28 -9.85
C MET A 91 6.80 19.95 -11.18
N ASP A 92 7.15 20.69 -12.21
CA ASP A 92 6.75 20.38 -13.57
C ASP A 92 7.80 19.44 -14.20
N ILE A 93 7.37 18.26 -14.57
CA ILE A 93 8.19 17.25 -15.25
C ILE A 93 7.81 17.08 -16.73
N SER A 94 6.85 17.86 -17.23
CA SER A 94 6.35 17.71 -18.60
C SER A 94 7.45 17.83 -19.65
N GLN A 95 8.47 18.66 -19.40
CA GLN A 95 9.61 18.84 -20.30
C GLN A 95 10.81 17.91 -19.98
N HIS A 96 10.67 17.02 -18.99
CA HIS A 96 11.75 16.09 -18.67
C HIS A 96 12.03 15.14 -19.86
N PRO A 97 13.30 14.90 -20.24
CA PRO A 97 13.63 14.12 -21.45
C PRO A 97 13.00 12.71 -21.48
N LEU A 98 12.90 12.04 -20.35
CA LEU A 98 12.25 10.73 -20.26
C LEU A 98 10.74 10.82 -20.49
N VAL A 99 10.08 11.87 -20.00
CA VAL A 99 8.65 12.12 -20.23
C VAL A 99 8.40 12.38 -21.71
N GLN A 100 9.25 13.20 -22.35
CA GLN A 100 9.14 13.50 -23.76
C GLN A 100 9.37 12.28 -24.66
N LYS A 101 10.26 11.36 -24.27
CA LYS A 101 10.59 10.13 -25.01
C LYS A 101 9.65 8.96 -24.74
N ALA A 102 8.84 9.01 -23.69
CA ALA A 102 7.91 7.95 -23.33
C ALA A 102 6.74 7.85 -24.33
N ASP A 103 6.34 6.64 -24.66
CA ASP A 103 5.10 6.36 -25.41
C ASP A 103 3.90 6.38 -24.46
N ILE A 104 4.12 5.90 -23.21
CA ILE A 104 3.12 5.82 -22.15
C ILE A 104 3.71 6.42 -20.87
N ILE A 105 2.90 7.21 -20.19
CA ILE A 105 3.18 7.73 -18.85
C ILE A 105 2.33 6.94 -17.85
N HIS A 106 2.98 6.32 -16.86
CA HIS A 106 2.29 5.51 -15.86
C HIS A 106 2.47 6.10 -14.46
N LEU A 107 1.43 6.72 -13.94
CA LEU A 107 1.43 7.35 -12.62
C LEU A 107 1.12 6.33 -11.52
N HIS A 108 1.84 6.45 -10.42
CA HIS A 108 1.58 5.77 -9.16
C HIS A 108 1.25 6.80 -8.07
N TRP A 109 2.05 6.91 -7.03
CA TRP A 109 1.84 7.85 -5.93
C TRP A 109 2.70 9.11 -6.11
N ILE A 110 2.05 10.24 -6.39
CA ILE A 110 2.70 11.47 -6.89
C ILE A 110 2.52 12.69 -5.98
N ASN A 111 2.10 12.47 -4.75
CA ASN A 111 1.68 13.49 -3.79
C ASN A 111 2.83 14.10 -2.96
N GLN A 112 2.45 14.90 -1.97
CA GLN A 112 3.34 15.51 -0.99
C GLN A 112 4.50 16.32 -1.62
N GLY A 113 4.13 17.30 -2.45
CA GLY A 113 5.08 18.25 -3.04
C GLY A 113 5.84 17.71 -4.26
N PHE A 114 5.51 16.51 -4.77
CA PHE A 114 6.11 16.00 -5.99
C PHE A 114 5.44 16.59 -7.24
N LEU A 115 4.18 16.25 -7.51
CA LEU A 115 3.40 16.86 -8.59
C LEU A 115 2.26 17.69 -8.02
N SER A 116 2.14 18.94 -8.47
CA SER A 116 0.96 19.76 -8.22
C SER A 116 -0.16 19.45 -9.22
N LEU A 117 -1.38 19.88 -8.91
CA LEU A 117 -2.49 19.79 -9.88
C LEU A 117 -2.18 20.55 -11.18
N ASP A 118 -1.43 21.66 -11.12
CA ASP A 118 -1.02 22.40 -12.32
C ASP A 118 0.06 21.64 -13.11
N SER A 119 0.99 20.97 -12.43
CA SER A 119 1.98 20.09 -13.08
C SER A 119 1.29 18.92 -13.78
N MET A 120 0.28 18.32 -13.13
CA MET A 120 -0.53 17.25 -13.72
C MET A 120 -1.29 17.73 -14.96
N LYS A 121 -1.87 18.94 -14.92
CA LYS A 121 -2.53 19.53 -16.08
C LYS A 121 -1.58 19.61 -17.27
N ARG A 122 -0.34 20.09 -17.08
CA ARG A 122 0.67 20.16 -18.14
C ARG A 122 1.07 18.78 -18.65
N LEU A 123 1.26 17.82 -17.76
CA LEU A 123 1.60 16.46 -18.11
C LEU A 123 0.49 15.82 -18.98
N PHE A 124 -0.77 15.99 -18.60
CA PHE A 124 -1.93 15.46 -19.35
C PHE A 124 -2.14 16.15 -20.70
N SER A 125 -1.72 17.40 -20.82
CA SER A 125 -1.78 18.16 -22.08
C SER A 125 -0.76 17.70 -23.14
N LEU A 126 0.15 16.77 -22.81
CA LEU A 126 1.09 16.18 -23.78
C LEU A 126 0.41 15.25 -24.80
N GLY A 127 -0.86 14.89 -24.59
CA GLY A 127 -1.61 13.98 -25.48
C GLY A 127 -1.12 12.54 -25.48
N LYS A 128 -0.25 12.18 -24.52
CA LYS A 128 0.23 10.80 -24.35
C LYS A 128 -0.76 10.01 -23.48
N PRO A 129 -0.96 8.70 -23.71
CA PRO A 129 -1.76 7.87 -22.81
C PRO A 129 -1.20 7.92 -21.38
N ILE A 130 -2.10 8.18 -20.43
CA ILE A 130 -1.78 8.22 -19.01
C ILE A 130 -2.43 7.02 -18.33
N ILE A 131 -1.64 6.08 -17.89
CA ILE A 131 -2.10 5.02 -17.00
C ILE A 131 -1.92 5.50 -15.56
N TRP A 132 -2.91 5.32 -14.69
CA TRP A 132 -2.80 5.71 -13.30
C TRP A 132 -3.17 4.56 -12.38
N THR A 133 -2.15 3.93 -11.80
CA THR A 133 -2.36 2.91 -10.78
C THR A 133 -2.64 3.56 -9.44
N GLN A 134 -3.83 3.31 -8.92
CA GLN A 134 -4.31 3.86 -7.65
C GLN A 134 -3.92 2.94 -6.48
N HIS A 135 -3.14 3.49 -5.56
CA HIS A 135 -2.76 2.82 -4.32
C HIS A 135 -3.62 3.26 -3.13
N ASP A 136 -4.28 4.41 -3.25
CA ASP A 136 -5.20 5.00 -2.29
C ASP A 136 -6.33 5.77 -3.00
N MET A 137 -7.17 6.46 -2.25
CA MET A 137 -8.33 7.17 -2.77
C MET A 137 -8.03 8.61 -3.25
N TRP A 138 -6.80 9.10 -3.11
CA TRP A 138 -6.49 10.51 -3.37
C TRP A 138 -6.88 10.97 -4.78
N SER A 139 -6.68 10.14 -5.79
CA SER A 139 -6.93 10.49 -7.19
C SER A 139 -8.38 10.89 -7.45
N PHE A 140 -9.35 10.32 -6.71
CA PHE A 140 -10.78 10.52 -6.92
C PHE A 140 -11.52 11.20 -5.75
N THR A 141 -10.79 11.72 -4.77
CA THR A 141 -11.32 12.50 -3.64
C THR A 141 -10.93 13.98 -3.74
N GLY A 142 -11.44 14.79 -2.82
CA GLY A 142 -11.06 16.20 -2.66
C GLY A 142 -9.72 16.42 -1.96
N GLY A 143 -8.91 15.37 -1.78
CA GLY A 143 -7.56 15.49 -1.22
C GLY A 143 -7.22 14.47 -0.15
N CYS A 144 -8.18 13.72 0.42
CA CYS A 144 -7.89 12.66 1.38
C CYS A 144 -7.39 11.38 0.69
N HIS A 145 -6.46 10.68 1.37
CA HIS A 145 -5.91 9.40 0.92
C HIS A 145 -6.83 8.22 1.23
N TYR A 146 -7.63 8.32 2.29
CA TYR A 146 -8.70 7.39 2.63
C TYR A 146 -9.88 8.18 3.17
N ALA A 147 -11.07 7.94 2.64
CA ALA A 147 -12.27 8.70 3.00
C ALA A 147 -12.95 8.23 4.29
N GLY A 148 -12.59 7.03 4.80
CA GLY A 148 -13.28 6.41 5.92
C GLY A 148 -14.75 6.14 5.57
N THR A 149 -15.66 6.73 6.36
CA THR A 149 -17.12 6.63 6.12
C THR A 149 -17.68 7.78 5.27
N CYS A 150 -16.83 8.73 4.84
CA CYS A 150 -17.26 9.86 4.01
C CYS A 150 -17.54 9.41 2.57
N LEU A 151 -18.71 9.76 2.04
CA LEU A 151 -19.15 9.44 0.68
C LEU A 151 -19.24 10.67 -0.25
N GLU A 152 -18.82 11.84 0.20
CA GLU A 152 -18.90 13.09 -0.57
C GLU A 152 -18.17 13.03 -1.92
N PHE A 153 -17.15 12.18 -2.06
CA PHE A 153 -16.41 12.02 -3.32
C PHE A 153 -17.24 11.40 -4.45
N LEU A 154 -18.38 10.80 -4.15
CA LEU A 154 -19.27 10.21 -5.15
C LEU A 154 -19.79 11.28 -6.10
N GLU A 155 -20.18 12.45 -5.60
CA GLU A 155 -20.73 13.55 -6.40
C GLU A 155 -19.84 14.80 -6.35
N PHE A 156 -19.60 15.37 -5.16
CA PHE A 156 -18.79 16.57 -5.00
C PHE A 156 -18.28 16.72 -3.57
N CYS A 157 -16.97 16.57 -3.37
CA CYS A 157 -16.38 16.75 -2.04
C CYS A 157 -16.69 18.11 -1.45
N SER A 158 -17.21 18.11 -0.24
CA SER A 158 -17.53 19.27 0.59
C SER A 158 -17.65 18.82 2.05
N TYR A 159 -17.76 19.74 3.00
CA TYR A 159 -17.92 19.44 4.43
C TYR A 159 -16.91 18.40 4.94
N CYS A 160 -15.65 18.50 4.50
CA CYS A 160 -14.64 17.48 4.70
C CYS A 160 -14.28 17.29 6.19
N PRO A 161 -14.37 16.06 6.74
CA PRO A 161 -14.12 15.79 8.17
C PRO A 161 -12.65 15.95 8.57
N PHE A 162 -11.73 16.04 7.61
CA PHE A 162 -10.30 16.30 7.86
C PHE A 162 -9.98 17.79 8.05
N LEU A 163 -10.92 18.69 7.75
CA LEU A 163 -10.72 20.12 7.82
C LEU A 163 -11.22 20.72 9.14
N ARG A 164 -10.57 21.78 9.59
CA ARG A 164 -10.92 22.54 10.80
C ARG A 164 -12.28 23.24 10.66
N LYS A 165 -12.57 23.73 9.45
CA LYS A 165 -13.82 24.43 9.10
C LYS A 165 -14.45 23.74 7.88
N PRO A 166 -15.16 22.61 8.08
CA PRO A 166 -15.91 21.97 7.00
C PRO A 166 -16.97 22.92 6.44
N GLY A 167 -17.19 22.90 5.12
CA GLY A 167 -18.17 23.76 4.50
C GLY A 167 -18.35 23.45 3.01
N LYS A 168 -19.43 24.03 2.41
CA LYS A 168 -19.79 23.81 1.00
C LYS A 168 -18.68 24.19 0.00
N LYS A 169 -17.84 25.17 0.35
CA LYS A 169 -16.73 25.67 -0.50
C LYS A 169 -15.37 25.52 0.19
N ASP A 170 -15.23 24.52 1.05
CA ASP A 170 -13.98 24.26 1.77
C ASP A 170 -12.83 23.83 0.83
N LEU A 171 -11.66 23.59 1.39
CA LEU A 171 -10.48 23.21 0.60
C LEU A 171 -10.71 21.92 -0.21
N SER A 172 -11.46 20.95 0.34
CA SER A 172 -11.76 19.71 -0.38
C SER A 172 -12.61 19.96 -1.62
N ALA A 173 -13.59 20.87 -1.52
CA ALA A 173 -14.43 21.30 -2.65
C ALA A 173 -13.60 21.98 -3.73
N GLN A 174 -12.65 22.84 -3.35
CA GLN A 174 -11.75 23.53 -4.28
C GLN A 174 -10.84 22.55 -5.02
N VAL A 175 -10.21 21.62 -4.29
CA VAL A 175 -9.34 20.58 -4.86
C VAL A 175 -10.12 19.68 -5.81
N PHE A 176 -11.33 19.23 -5.40
CA PHE A 176 -12.19 18.41 -6.24
C PHE A 176 -12.60 19.10 -7.53
N ALA A 177 -13.03 20.35 -7.45
CA ALA A 177 -13.38 21.15 -8.62
C ALA A 177 -12.19 21.34 -9.59
N LYS A 178 -10.98 21.56 -9.04
CA LYS A 178 -9.77 21.69 -9.86
C LYS A 178 -9.41 20.36 -10.53
N LYS A 179 -9.47 19.23 -9.82
CA LYS A 179 -9.29 17.88 -10.39
C LYS A 179 -10.29 17.62 -11.51
N ARG A 180 -11.57 17.92 -11.30
CA ARG A 180 -12.61 17.73 -12.33
C ARG A 180 -12.27 18.46 -13.63
N LYS A 181 -11.81 19.70 -13.55
CA LYS A 181 -11.39 20.47 -14.72
C LYS A 181 -10.19 19.84 -15.44
N ILE A 182 -9.23 19.31 -14.67
CA ILE A 182 -8.00 18.71 -15.22
C ILE A 182 -8.29 17.35 -15.87
N TYR A 183 -9.15 16.53 -15.23
CA TYR A 183 -9.41 15.15 -15.68
C TYR A 183 -10.38 15.07 -16.85
N ASN A 184 -11.22 16.09 -17.07
CA ASN A 184 -12.31 16.03 -18.06
C ASN A 184 -11.84 15.50 -19.42
N ASN A 185 -10.85 16.13 -20.01
CA ASN A 185 -10.30 15.78 -21.32
C ASN A 185 -8.95 15.04 -21.24
N ALA A 186 -8.53 14.60 -20.05
CA ALA A 186 -7.27 13.91 -19.89
C ALA A 186 -7.35 12.46 -20.43
N PRO A 187 -6.33 11.95 -21.13
CA PRO A 187 -6.28 10.59 -21.68
C PRO A 187 -5.95 9.57 -20.59
N LEU A 188 -6.81 9.50 -19.54
CA LEU A 188 -6.61 8.70 -18.35
C LEU A 188 -7.19 7.29 -18.54
N HIS A 189 -6.38 6.30 -18.22
CA HIS A 189 -6.76 4.90 -18.00
C HIS A 189 -6.47 4.57 -16.55
N ILE A 190 -7.49 4.15 -15.80
CA ILE A 190 -7.40 3.93 -14.36
C ILE A 190 -7.16 2.45 -14.09
N VAL A 191 -6.11 2.16 -13.33
CA VAL A 191 -5.84 0.83 -12.79
C VAL A 191 -6.01 0.90 -11.28
N THR A 192 -6.71 -0.07 -10.71
CA THR A 192 -6.87 -0.21 -9.26
C THR A 192 -6.28 -1.53 -8.80
N CYS A 193 -5.58 -1.52 -7.68
CA CYS A 193 -4.94 -2.75 -7.19
C CYS A 193 -5.94 -3.76 -6.61
N SER A 194 -7.15 -3.32 -6.20
CA SER A 194 -8.23 -4.16 -5.69
C SER A 194 -9.57 -3.84 -6.34
N LYS A 195 -10.49 -4.79 -6.34
CA LYS A 195 -11.88 -4.60 -6.77
C LYS A 195 -12.60 -3.61 -5.85
N TRP A 196 -12.30 -3.66 -4.55
CA TRP A 196 -12.83 -2.68 -3.60
C TRP A 196 -12.49 -1.25 -4.01
N LEU A 197 -11.23 -0.96 -4.31
CA LEU A 197 -10.82 0.40 -4.72
C LEU A 197 -11.41 0.75 -6.09
N ARG A 198 -11.55 -0.24 -6.99
CA ARG A 198 -12.21 -0.04 -8.28
C ARG A 198 -13.64 0.45 -8.10
N THR A 199 -14.45 -0.22 -7.29
CA THR A 199 -15.82 0.19 -7.01
C THR A 199 -15.88 1.63 -6.51
N GLN A 200 -15.09 1.96 -5.47
CA GLN A 200 -15.04 3.30 -4.92
C GLN A 200 -14.63 4.36 -5.96
N SER A 201 -13.63 4.07 -6.75
CA SER A 201 -13.09 5.00 -7.75
C SER A 201 -14.03 5.19 -8.94
N GLN A 202 -14.68 4.11 -9.38
CA GLN A 202 -15.58 4.10 -10.53
C GLN A 202 -16.90 4.83 -10.22
N GLU A 203 -17.33 4.84 -8.97
CA GLU A 203 -18.50 5.57 -8.52
C GLU A 203 -18.24 7.09 -8.38
N SER A 204 -16.97 7.49 -8.24
CA SER A 204 -16.62 8.92 -8.10
C SER A 204 -16.90 9.71 -9.37
N LYS A 205 -17.53 10.88 -9.20
CA LYS A 205 -17.82 11.86 -10.27
C LYS A 205 -16.57 12.28 -11.05
N LEU A 206 -15.38 12.19 -10.44
CA LEU A 206 -14.13 12.57 -11.11
C LEU A 206 -13.70 11.58 -12.18
N LEU A 207 -13.95 10.29 -11.99
CA LEU A 207 -13.34 9.25 -12.82
C LEU A 207 -14.34 8.30 -13.50
N ARG A 208 -15.61 8.29 -13.13
CA ARG A 208 -16.62 7.33 -13.62
C ARG A 208 -16.74 7.21 -15.15
N SER A 209 -16.31 8.21 -15.90
CA SER A 209 -16.31 8.20 -17.37
C SER A 209 -15.02 7.66 -17.98
N LYS A 210 -14.02 7.30 -17.16
CA LYS A 210 -12.73 6.82 -17.65
C LYS A 210 -12.71 5.30 -17.76
N PRO A 211 -11.88 4.71 -18.63
CA PRO A 211 -11.68 3.26 -18.65
C PRO A 211 -11.01 2.76 -17.38
N PHE A 212 -11.53 1.66 -16.81
CA PHE A 212 -11.06 1.04 -15.59
C PHE A 212 -10.57 -0.39 -15.80
N TYR A 213 -9.48 -0.72 -15.11
CA TYR A 213 -8.90 -2.05 -15.04
C TYR A 213 -8.63 -2.40 -13.58
N ASN A 214 -8.69 -3.69 -13.23
CA ASN A 214 -8.28 -4.14 -11.91
C ASN A 214 -7.08 -5.06 -12.07
N ILE A 215 -5.91 -4.62 -11.62
CA ILE A 215 -4.64 -5.34 -11.71
C ILE A 215 -3.94 -5.21 -10.37
N PRO A 216 -3.66 -6.32 -9.67
CA PRO A 216 -3.02 -6.29 -8.36
C PRO A 216 -1.55 -5.85 -8.46
N ASN A 217 -0.93 -5.61 -7.30
CA ASN A 217 0.51 -5.39 -7.23
C ASN A 217 1.25 -6.70 -7.55
N PRO A 218 2.41 -6.66 -8.22
CA PRO A 218 3.24 -7.84 -8.45
C PRO A 218 4.11 -8.17 -7.24
N ILE A 219 4.52 -9.46 -7.16
CA ILE A 219 5.51 -9.93 -6.21
C ILE A 219 6.47 -10.92 -6.87
N ASP A 220 7.76 -10.78 -6.57
CA ASP A 220 8.77 -11.78 -6.92
C ASP A 220 8.61 -13.02 -6.04
N THR A 221 8.01 -14.06 -6.61
CA THR A 221 7.77 -15.32 -5.92
C THR A 221 8.98 -16.25 -5.87
N SER A 222 10.07 -15.90 -6.52
CA SER A 222 11.35 -16.59 -6.39
C SER A 222 12.11 -16.11 -5.15
N PHE A 223 11.99 -14.83 -4.82
CA PHE A 223 12.55 -14.22 -3.63
C PHE A 223 11.65 -14.47 -2.39
N TYR A 224 10.35 -14.12 -2.46
CA TYR A 224 9.35 -14.44 -1.42
C TYR A 224 8.85 -15.85 -1.61
N ARG A 225 9.46 -16.82 -0.94
CA ARG A 225 9.16 -18.24 -1.06
C ARG A 225 9.24 -18.96 0.27
N PRO A 226 8.61 -20.12 0.39
CA PRO A 226 8.78 -20.98 1.56
C PRO A 226 10.24 -21.40 1.75
N LEU A 227 10.73 -21.29 2.98
CA LEU A 227 12.05 -21.72 3.46
C LEU A 227 11.85 -22.73 4.61
N ASP A 228 12.91 -23.44 4.99
CA ASP A 228 12.87 -24.30 6.17
C ASP A 228 12.67 -23.44 7.43
N LYS A 229 11.53 -23.68 8.10
CA LYS A 229 11.11 -22.92 9.28
C LYS A 229 12.09 -23.06 10.45
N LEU A 230 12.64 -24.24 10.66
CA LEU A 230 13.55 -24.50 11.78
C LEU A 230 14.91 -23.85 11.57
N GLU A 231 15.43 -23.89 10.34
CA GLU A 231 16.66 -23.19 9.97
C GLU A 231 16.50 -21.68 10.15
N VAL A 232 15.40 -21.12 9.67
CA VAL A 232 15.12 -19.68 9.78
C VAL A 232 14.95 -19.24 11.24
N ARG A 233 14.25 -20.02 12.05
CA ARG A 233 14.11 -19.76 13.50
C ARG A 233 15.47 -19.79 14.20
N ASN A 234 16.32 -20.76 13.88
CA ASN A 234 17.70 -20.82 14.39
C ASN A 234 18.48 -19.54 14.04
N LYS A 235 18.44 -19.13 12.76
CA LYS A 235 19.11 -17.92 12.26
C LYS A 235 18.66 -16.66 13.00
N LEU A 236 17.36 -16.56 13.30
CA LEU A 236 16.77 -15.40 13.98
C LEU A 236 16.79 -15.49 15.51
N GLY A 237 17.27 -16.58 16.09
CA GLY A 237 17.24 -16.80 17.55
C GLY A 237 15.84 -16.93 18.12
N LEU A 238 14.87 -17.42 17.34
CA LEU A 238 13.47 -17.60 17.73
C LEU A 238 13.19 -19.03 18.24
N PRO A 239 12.20 -19.22 19.13
CA PRO A 239 11.88 -20.54 19.69
C PRO A 239 11.37 -21.50 18.61
N LYS A 240 11.79 -22.77 18.71
CA LYS A 240 11.41 -23.82 17.77
C LYS A 240 10.10 -24.50 18.11
N ASP A 241 9.77 -24.56 19.40
CA ASP A 241 8.68 -25.30 20.01
C ASP A 241 7.41 -24.46 20.24
N LYS A 242 7.47 -23.14 19.98
CA LYS A 242 6.35 -22.22 20.16
C LYS A 242 5.67 -21.89 18.84
N LYS A 243 4.37 -21.59 18.91
CA LYS A 243 3.64 -20.95 17.82
C LYS A 243 4.01 -19.46 17.76
N LEU A 244 4.39 -18.97 16.59
CA LEU A 244 4.83 -17.59 16.41
C LEU A 244 3.78 -16.77 15.68
N ILE A 245 3.26 -15.74 16.35
CA ILE A 245 2.36 -14.74 15.80
C ILE A 245 3.22 -13.55 15.35
N LEU A 246 3.33 -13.34 14.05
CA LEU A 246 4.06 -12.21 13.50
C LEU A 246 3.12 -11.01 13.33
N PHE A 247 3.57 -9.85 13.81
CA PHE A 247 2.93 -8.56 13.55
C PHE A 247 3.99 -7.55 13.14
N GLY A 248 3.70 -6.73 12.12
CA GLY A 248 4.64 -5.72 11.69
C GLY A 248 4.04 -4.63 10.83
N ALA A 249 4.64 -3.43 10.96
CA ALA A 249 4.34 -2.28 10.11
C ALA A 249 5.53 -1.31 10.14
N ALA A 250 5.68 -0.48 9.10
CA ALA A 250 6.70 0.57 9.09
C ALA A 250 6.61 1.49 10.33
N ASN A 251 5.39 1.79 10.77
CA ASN A 251 5.08 2.45 12.05
C ASN A 251 3.88 1.74 12.67
N VAL A 252 4.12 0.97 13.73
CA VAL A 252 3.08 0.22 14.45
C VAL A 252 2.12 1.14 15.22
N ASN A 253 2.51 2.38 15.48
CA ASN A 253 1.67 3.38 16.14
C ASN A 253 0.73 4.14 15.18
N ASP A 254 0.76 3.85 13.88
CA ASP A 254 -0.24 4.39 12.94
C ASP A 254 -1.63 3.84 13.31
N PRO A 255 -2.61 4.70 13.67
CA PRO A 255 -3.94 4.25 14.07
C PRO A 255 -4.63 3.34 13.05
N ARG A 256 -4.31 3.51 11.75
CA ARG A 256 -4.85 2.68 10.68
C ARG A 256 -4.38 1.23 10.75
N LYS A 257 -3.24 0.96 11.43
CA LYS A 257 -2.70 -0.40 11.60
C LYS A 257 -3.36 -1.18 12.74
N GLY A 258 -4.29 -0.55 13.49
CA GLY A 258 -5.21 -1.23 14.39
C GLY A 258 -4.58 -1.82 15.64
N MET A 259 -3.42 -1.30 16.09
CA MET A 259 -2.70 -1.79 17.28
C MET A 259 -3.62 -1.95 18.49
N ARG A 260 -4.55 -1.02 18.71
CA ARG A 260 -5.51 -1.10 19.82
C ARG A 260 -6.30 -2.41 19.78
N TYR A 261 -6.89 -2.75 18.64
CA TYR A 261 -7.69 -3.98 18.50
C TYR A 261 -6.84 -5.23 18.59
N PHE A 262 -5.58 -5.15 18.15
CA PHE A 262 -4.64 -6.24 18.28
C PHE A 262 -4.28 -6.50 19.76
N MET A 263 -4.02 -5.45 20.53
CA MET A 263 -3.77 -5.55 21.97
C MET A 263 -4.97 -6.14 22.71
N GLU A 264 -6.18 -5.66 22.44
CA GLU A 264 -7.42 -6.20 23.01
C GLU A 264 -7.60 -7.69 22.65
N ALA A 265 -7.32 -8.09 21.39
CA ALA A 265 -7.38 -9.48 20.95
C ALA A 265 -6.35 -10.35 21.68
N LEU A 266 -5.12 -9.87 21.82
CA LEU A 266 -4.06 -10.59 22.56
C LEU A 266 -4.40 -10.74 24.04
N THR A 267 -4.99 -9.72 24.68
CA THR A 267 -5.47 -9.81 26.07
C THR A 267 -6.54 -10.90 26.19
N THR A 268 -7.55 -10.88 25.32
CA THR A 268 -8.58 -11.94 25.27
C THR A 268 -7.98 -13.34 25.09
N LEU A 269 -6.97 -13.49 24.22
CA LEU A 269 -6.27 -14.75 24.02
C LEU A 269 -5.54 -15.21 25.28
N SER A 270 -4.87 -14.31 25.98
CA SER A 270 -4.11 -14.66 27.18
C SER A 270 -4.99 -15.02 28.39
N GLU A 271 -6.20 -14.48 28.45
CA GLU A 271 -7.14 -14.69 29.55
C GLU A 271 -8.06 -15.90 29.30
N ASN A 272 -8.55 -16.06 28.08
CA ASN A 272 -9.61 -17.02 27.78
C ASN A 272 -9.13 -18.29 27.05
N PHE A 273 -7.87 -18.30 26.58
CA PHE A 273 -7.31 -19.42 25.81
C PHE A 273 -5.96 -19.87 26.40
N PRO A 274 -5.94 -20.66 27.50
CA PRO A 274 -4.71 -21.09 28.17
C PRO A 274 -3.71 -21.75 27.21
N LEU A 275 -4.20 -22.55 26.27
CA LEU A 275 -3.37 -23.22 25.27
C LEU A 275 -2.56 -22.23 24.42
N VAL A 276 -3.16 -21.09 24.05
CA VAL A 276 -2.45 -20.02 23.31
C VAL A 276 -1.41 -19.37 24.21
N LYS A 277 -1.79 -19.03 25.45
CA LYS A 277 -0.92 -18.36 26.43
C LYS A 277 0.36 -19.13 26.68
N GLU A 278 0.25 -20.45 26.80
CA GLU A 278 1.39 -21.33 27.10
C GLU A 278 2.25 -21.64 25.88
N ASN A 279 1.64 -21.72 24.69
CA ASN A 279 2.28 -22.25 23.50
C ASN A 279 2.56 -21.22 22.40
N ALA A 280 2.15 -19.96 22.55
CA ALA A 280 2.40 -18.93 21.56
C ALA A 280 3.32 -17.81 22.08
N GLU A 281 4.16 -17.28 21.20
CA GLU A 281 4.98 -16.09 21.42
C GLU A 281 4.78 -15.09 20.27
N LEU A 282 5.06 -13.83 20.54
CA LEU A 282 4.86 -12.73 19.61
C LEU A 282 6.19 -12.34 18.96
N VAL A 283 6.18 -12.13 17.66
CA VAL A 283 7.29 -11.51 16.92
C VAL A 283 6.79 -10.19 16.35
N VAL A 284 7.43 -9.10 16.71
CA VAL A 284 7.01 -7.75 16.28
C VAL A 284 8.17 -7.04 15.58
N PHE A 285 7.94 -6.55 14.37
CA PHE A 285 8.92 -5.73 13.66
C PHE A 285 8.35 -4.37 13.24
N GLY A 286 9.22 -3.35 13.18
CA GLY A 286 8.87 -1.99 12.82
C GLY A 286 9.18 -0.98 13.93
N LYS A 287 8.91 0.30 13.65
CA LYS A 287 9.15 1.35 14.64
C LYS A 287 8.14 1.24 15.79
N MET A 288 8.61 0.78 16.93
CA MET A 288 7.84 0.69 18.17
C MET A 288 8.67 1.22 19.37
N ASN A 289 8.01 1.85 20.30
CA ASN A 289 8.58 2.22 21.59
C ASN A 289 8.72 0.94 22.46
N LYS A 290 9.88 0.77 23.12
CA LYS A 290 10.14 -0.36 24.02
C LYS A 290 9.15 -0.45 25.19
N GLU A 291 8.66 0.68 25.69
CA GLU A 291 7.63 0.69 26.75
C GLU A 291 6.29 0.13 26.26
N SER A 292 5.89 0.44 25.02
CA SER A 292 4.69 -0.16 24.42
C SER A 292 4.84 -1.66 24.21
N ALA A 293 6.06 -2.13 23.93
CA ALA A 293 6.32 -3.57 23.77
C ALA A 293 6.15 -4.36 25.07
N LYS A 294 6.41 -3.75 26.23
CA LYS A 294 6.20 -4.39 27.54
C LYS A 294 4.72 -4.62 27.89
N GLN A 295 3.80 -3.97 27.17
CA GLN A 295 2.36 -4.11 27.42
C GLN A 295 1.75 -5.32 26.76
N PHE A 296 2.48 -6.04 25.89
CA PHE A 296 1.98 -7.27 25.30
C PHE A 296 1.82 -8.37 26.35
N PRO A 297 0.68 -9.08 26.37
CA PRO A 297 0.42 -10.15 27.34
C PRO A 297 1.14 -11.47 27.03
N PHE A 298 1.95 -11.50 25.97
CA PHE A 298 2.75 -12.63 25.52
C PHE A 298 4.24 -12.28 25.56
N LYS A 299 5.09 -13.29 25.71
CA LYS A 299 6.52 -13.10 25.47
C LYS A 299 6.74 -12.61 24.04
N THR A 300 7.45 -11.50 23.93
CA THR A 300 7.57 -10.75 22.67
C THR A 300 9.02 -10.61 22.25
N HIS A 301 9.30 -11.04 21.02
CA HIS A 301 10.55 -10.81 20.32
C HIS A 301 10.40 -9.52 19.50
N LEU A 302 11.01 -8.44 20.00
CA LEU A 302 10.94 -7.14 19.34
C LEU A 302 12.14 -6.97 18.41
N LEU A 303 11.88 -6.95 17.11
CA LEU A 303 12.83 -6.52 16.10
C LEU A 303 12.51 -5.07 15.73
N ASN A 304 13.50 -4.20 15.84
CA ASN A 304 13.36 -2.80 15.43
C ASN A 304 13.00 -2.70 13.93
N PHE A 305 13.10 -1.52 13.35
CA PHE A 305 12.89 -1.34 11.93
C PHE A 305 13.83 -2.25 11.11
N VAL A 306 13.23 -3.15 10.35
CA VAL A 306 13.94 -4.08 9.47
C VAL A 306 13.93 -3.49 8.07
N SER A 307 15.10 -3.17 7.54
CA SER A 307 15.29 -2.63 6.18
C SER A 307 15.79 -3.68 5.19
N ASP A 308 16.40 -4.76 5.69
CA ASP A 308 16.92 -5.85 4.85
C ASP A 308 15.76 -6.73 4.35
N PRO A 309 15.56 -6.84 3.02
CA PRO A 309 14.47 -7.65 2.46
C PRO A 309 14.57 -9.14 2.82
N GLN A 310 15.78 -9.71 2.94
CA GLN A 310 15.97 -11.12 3.29
C GLN A 310 15.48 -11.38 4.72
N THR A 311 15.77 -10.49 5.64
CA THR A 311 15.27 -10.61 7.03
C THR A 311 13.73 -10.57 7.07
N ILE A 312 13.08 -9.79 6.20
CA ILE A 312 11.61 -9.78 6.08
C ILE A 312 11.09 -11.14 5.59
N VAL A 313 11.72 -11.74 4.58
CA VAL A 313 11.40 -13.11 4.11
C VAL A 313 11.58 -14.13 5.22
N ASP A 314 12.69 -14.04 5.96
CA ASP A 314 12.97 -14.92 7.09
C ASP A 314 11.90 -14.81 8.18
N LEU A 315 11.45 -13.58 8.51
CA LEU A 315 10.40 -13.36 9.50
C LEU A 315 9.06 -13.98 9.09
N TYR A 316 8.64 -13.84 7.83
CA TYR A 316 7.43 -14.51 7.36
C TYR A 316 7.59 -16.04 7.46
N ASN A 317 8.72 -16.60 7.07
CA ASN A 317 8.96 -18.04 7.14
C ASN A 317 9.07 -18.58 8.57
N ALA A 318 9.60 -17.78 9.51
CA ALA A 318 9.66 -18.17 10.92
C ALA A 318 8.27 -18.23 11.58
N ALA A 319 7.32 -17.43 11.13
CA ALA A 319 6.00 -17.30 11.71
C ALA A 319 5.08 -18.48 11.37
N ASP A 320 4.09 -18.74 12.25
CA ASP A 320 2.99 -19.67 11.97
C ASP A 320 1.80 -18.92 11.35
N ILE A 321 1.59 -17.67 11.75
CA ILE A 321 0.63 -16.75 11.16
C ILE A 321 1.18 -15.31 11.11
N TYR A 322 0.67 -14.53 10.17
CA TYR A 322 0.83 -13.08 10.15
C TYR A 322 -0.48 -12.40 10.56
N ALA A 323 -0.45 -11.56 11.61
CA ALA A 323 -1.61 -10.80 12.07
C ALA A 323 -1.71 -9.46 11.36
N LEU A 324 -2.86 -9.16 10.74
CA LEU A 324 -3.16 -7.91 10.05
C LEU A 324 -4.38 -7.21 10.67
N PRO A 325 -4.25 -6.51 11.78
CA PRO A 325 -5.37 -5.81 12.42
C PRO A 325 -5.67 -4.45 11.77
N SER A 326 -5.23 -4.22 10.54
CA SER A 326 -5.40 -2.94 9.82
C SER A 326 -6.87 -2.54 9.71
N LEU A 327 -7.16 -1.25 9.91
CA LEU A 327 -8.51 -0.66 9.81
C LEU A 327 -8.78 -0.05 8.44
N GLN A 328 -7.73 0.22 7.68
CA GLN A 328 -7.79 0.74 6.31
C GLN A 328 -6.56 0.27 5.55
N ASP A 329 -6.79 -0.50 4.50
CA ASP A 329 -5.75 -0.89 3.57
C ASP A 329 -6.40 -1.19 2.21
N ASN A 330 -5.69 -0.95 1.12
CA ASN A 330 -6.19 -1.26 -0.22
C ASN A 330 -5.82 -2.71 -0.59
N LEU A 331 -4.56 -2.95 -0.90
CA LEU A 331 -4.00 -4.27 -1.19
C LEU A 331 -2.63 -4.35 -0.50
N PRO A 332 -2.57 -4.73 0.79
CA PRO A 332 -1.34 -4.65 1.56
C PRO A 332 -0.27 -5.62 1.06
N ASN A 333 0.89 -5.07 0.68
CA ASN A 333 2.04 -5.88 0.23
C ASN A 333 2.47 -6.90 1.29
N THR A 334 2.37 -6.57 2.58
CA THR A 334 2.72 -7.48 3.68
C THR A 334 1.88 -8.76 3.71
N VAL A 335 0.60 -8.68 3.32
CA VAL A 335 -0.25 -9.87 3.16
C VAL A 335 0.25 -10.72 2.00
N MET A 336 0.54 -10.08 0.88
CA MET A 336 1.05 -10.76 -0.31
C MET A 336 2.40 -11.44 -0.04
N GLU A 337 3.29 -10.77 0.67
CA GLU A 337 4.60 -11.26 1.09
C GLU A 337 4.50 -12.46 2.03
N ALA A 338 3.65 -12.36 3.06
CA ALA A 338 3.37 -13.47 3.99
C ALA A 338 2.82 -14.69 3.24
N MET A 339 1.79 -14.50 2.42
CA MET A 339 1.18 -15.57 1.62
C MET A 339 2.16 -16.17 0.63
N ALA A 340 3.03 -15.36 0.02
CA ALA A 340 4.10 -15.83 -0.87
C ALA A 340 5.09 -16.74 -0.15
N CYS A 341 5.42 -16.46 1.10
CA CYS A 341 6.24 -17.32 1.96
C CYS A 341 5.46 -18.53 2.52
N GLY A 342 4.17 -18.68 2.19
CA GLY A 342 3.33 -19.74 2.73
C GLY A 342 2.85 -19.48 4.16
N THR A 343 2.86 -18.25 4.63
CA THR A 343 2.39 -17.89 5.98
C THR A 343 0.95 -17.43 5.92
N PRO A 344 -0.01 -18.17 6.54
CA PRO A 344 -1.41 -17.77 6.58
C PRO A 344 -1.58 -16.44 7.30
N VAL A 345 -2.55 -15.66 6.85
CA VAL A 345 -2.83 -14.34 7.41
C VAL A 345 -4.15 -14.34 8.17
N VAL A 346 -4.14 -13.77 9.37
CA VAL A 346 -5.34 -13.49 10.17
C VAL A 346 -5.54 -11.98 10.22
N GLY A 347 -6.61 -11.48 9.65
CA GLY A 347 -6.81 -10.03 9.57
C GLY A 347 -8.26 -9.60 9.44
N PHE A 348 -8.52 -8.30 9.61
CA PHE A 348 -9.86 -7.76 9.43
C PHE A 348 -10.30 -7.78 7.95
N SER A 349 -11.60 -8.04 7.74
CA SER A 349 -12.26 -8.02 6.43
C SER A 349 -12.45 -6.58 5.94
N ILE A 350 -11.35 -5.90 5.54
CA ILE A 350 -11.35 -4.49 5.11
C ILE A 350 -10.75 -4.32 3.72
N GLY A 351 -11.22 -3.31 3.00
CA GLY A 351 -10.63 -2.91 1.71
C GLY A 351 -10.49 -4.08 0.74
N GLY A 352 -9.30 -4.28 0.18
CA GLY A 352 -8.98 -5.40 -0.70
C GLY A 352 -8.48 -6.67 0.01
N VAL A 353 -8.41 -6.71 1.34
CA VAL A 353 -7.95 -7.89 2.10
C VAL A 353 -8.80 -9.13 1.84
N PRO A 354 -10.16 -9.06 1.73
CA PRO A 354 -10.99 -10.20 1.37
C PRO A 354 -10.74 -10.77 -0.04
N GLU A 355 -10.12 -10.00 -0.91
CA GLU A 355 -9.73 -10.49 -2.24
C GLU A 355 -8.46 -11.33 -2.18
N MET A 356 -7.60 -11.06 -1.19
CA MET A 356 -6.33 -11.75 -0.99
C MET A 356 -6.51 -13.05 -0.19
N ILE A 357 -7.28 -13.00 0.90
CA ILE A 357 -7.46 -14.12 1.82
C ILE A 357 -8.79 -14.82 1.51
N THR A 358 -8.75 -16.12 1.29
CA THR A 358 -9.95 -16.96 1.29
C THR A 358 -10.15 -17.48 2.72
N HIS A 359 -11.25 -17.03 3.35
CA HIS A 359 -11.55 -17.32 4.76
C HIS A 359 -11.54 -18.81 5.05
N GLN A 360 -10.81 -19.24 6.08
CA GLN A 360 -10.60 -20.63 6.53
C GLN A 360 -9.92 -21.56 5.50
N GLU A 361 -9.54 -21.05 4.33
CA GLU A 361 -8.82 -21.83 3.32
C GLU A 361 -7.36 -21.40 3.15
N SER A 362 -7.07 -20.10 3.17
CA SER A 362 -5.71 -19.53 3.07
C SER A 362 -5.34 -18.60 4.22
N GLY A 363 -6.23 -18.41 5.18
CA GLY A 363 -6.13 -17.54 6.33
C GLY A 363 -7.49 -17.30 6.96
N TYR A 364 -7.59 -16.28 7.81
CA TYR A 364 -8.83 -15.96 8.53
C TYR A 364 -9.20 -14.48 8.35
N LEU A 365 -10.46 -14.23 8.01
CA LEU A 365 -11.03 -12.88 7.92
C LEU A 365 -11.90 -12.62 9.15
N ALA A 366 -11.41 -11.77 10.03
CA ALA A 366 -12.13 -11.32 11.22
C ALA A 366 -13.04 -10.12 10.89
N GLU A 367 -14.09 -9.96 11.68
CA GLU A 367 -14.99 -8.81 11.59
C GLU A 367 -14.25 -7.51 11.92
N VAL A 368 -14.53 -6.47 11.15
CA VAL A 368 -13.85 -5.17 11.28
C VAL A 368 -14.08 -4.56 12.66
N LYS A 369 -13.00 -4.17 13.33
CA LYS A 369 -13.03 -3.57 14.69
C LYS A 369 -13.59 -4.50 15.77
N ASN A 370 -13.63 -5.79 15.54
CA ASN A 370 -14.03 -6.79 16.53
C ASN A 370 -12.80 -7.55 17.03
N SER A 371 -12.31 -7.16 18.21
CA SER A 371 -11.12 -7.76 18.82
C SER A 371 -11.34 -9.23 19.19
N LEU A 372 -12.58 -9.61 19.59
CA LEU A 372 -12.91 -11.00 19.89
C LEU A 372 -12.88 -11.86 18.62
N SER A 373 -13.45 -11.39 17.51
CA SER A 373 -13.37 -12.07 16.21
C SER A 373 -11.91 -12.27 15.75
N LEU A 374 -11.05 -11.28 15.99
CA LEU A 374 -9.62 -11.38 15.69
C LEU A 374 -8.93 -12.42 16.59
N ALA A 375 -9.23 -12.42 17.88
CA ALA A 375 -8.71 -13.41 18.83
C ALA A 375 -9.15 -14.84 18.45
N THR A 376 -10.44 -15.03 18.16
CA THR A 376 -10.97 -16.31 17.69
C THR A 376 -10.25 -16.79 16.42
N GLY A 377 -10.06 -15.88 15.45
CA GLY A 377 -9.34 -16.21 14.22
C GLY A 377 -7.89 -16.62 14.44
N ILE A 378 -7.18 -15.99 15.37
CA ILE A 378 -5.82 -16.38 15.76
C ILE A 378 -5.83 -17.77 16.39
N TYR A 379 -6.73 -18.01 17.35
CA TYR A 379 -6.85 -19.32 18.01
C TYR A 379 -7.19 -20.44 17.04
N GLU A 380 -8.24 -20.27 16.23
CA GLU A 380 -8.66 -21.28 15.26
C GLU A 380 -7.56 -21.59 14.24
N THR A 381 -6.90 -20.57 13.73
CA THR A 381 -5.83 -20.75 12.74
C THR A 381 -4.64 -21.50 13.32
N LEU A 382 -4.23 -21.19 14.56
CA LEU A 382 -3.02 -21.78 15.17
C LEU A 382 -3.24 -23.17 15.73
N PHE A 383 -4.44 -23.48 16.26
CA PHE A 383 -4.66 -24.66 17.10
C PHE A 383 -5.75 -25.60 16.58
N LEU A 384 -6.70 -25.13 15.77
CA LEU A 384 -7.80 -25.95 15.26
C LEU A 384 -7.68 -26.26 13.76
N SER A 385 -7.01 -25.42 13.00
CA SER A 385 -6.87 -25.56 11.55
C SER A 385 -5.65 -26.42 11.18
N ASN A 386 -5.71 -27.01 9.99
CA ASN A 386 -4.53 -27.60 9.37
C ASN A 386 -3.65 -26.50 8.77
N LEU A 387 -2.64 -26.04 9.53
CA LEU A 387 -1.71 -24.97 9.12
C LEU A 387 -0.98 -25.28 7.81
N GLU A 388 -0.62 -26.54 7.56
CA GLU A 388 0.07 -26.94 6.32
C GLU A 388 -0.84 -26.72 5.10
N LYS A 389 -2.12 -27.08 5.22
CA LYS A 389 -3.12 -26.85 4.16
C LYS A 389 -3.32 -25.36 3.93
N LEU A 390 -3.48 -24.56 4.99
CA LEU A 390 -3.61 -23.10 4.88
C LEU A 390 -2.38 -22.47 4.23
N SER A 391 -1.18 -22.90 4.62
CA SER A 391 0.09 -22.47 4.05
C SER A 391 0.17 -22.74 2.53
N LYS A 392 -0.11 -23.97 2.12
CA LYS A 392 -0.13 -24.36 0.70
C LYS A 392 -1.14 -23.53 -0.11
N ASN A 393 -2.32 -23.30 0.43
CA ASN A 393 -3.37 -22.53 -0.24
C ASN A 393 -3.00 -21.03 -0.33
N ALA A 394 -2.41 -20.45 0.72
CA ALA A 394 -1.92 -19.08 0.70
C ALA A 394 -0.86 -18.87 -0.40
N ARG A 395 0.12 -19.77 -0.45
CA ARG A 395 1.14 -19.76 -1.51
C ARG A 395 0.55 -19.95 -2.89
N LYS A 396 -0.35 -20.94 -3.06
CA LYS A 396 -1.02 -21.24 -4.34
C LYS A 396 -1.73 -20.00 -4.87
N LYS A 397 -2.54 -19.33 -4.05
CA LYS A 397 -3.25 -18.11 -4.44
C LYS A 397 -2.30 -17.00 -4.89
N THR A 398 -1.16 -16.86 -4.22
CA THR A 398 -0.14 -15.88 -4.64
C THR A 398 0.44 -16.22 -6.02
N LEU A 399 0.77 -17.47 -6.26
CA LEU A 399 1.31 -17.93 -7.56
C LEU A 399 0.30 -17.78 -8.69
N GLU A 400 -1.00 -17.95 -8.43
CA GLU A 400 -2.05 -17.85 -9.44
C GLU A 400 -2.46 -16.40 -9.77
N CYS A 401 -2.20 -15.43 -8.85
CA CYS A 401 -2.78 -14.10 -9.01
C CYS A 401 -1.76 -12.95 -9.04
N TYR A 402 -0.57 -13.11 -8.42
CA TYR A 402 0.26 -11.97 -8.07
C TYR A 402 1.71 -12.05 -8.58
N THR A 403 2.07 -13.09 -9.33
CA THR A 403 3.44 -13.19 -9.86
C THR A 403 3.75 -12.05 -10.83
N GLU A 404 5.02 -11.72 -10.95
CA GLU A 404 5.50 -10.66 -11.84
C GLU A 404 5.05 -10.89 -13.28
N GLU A 405 5.07 -12.13 -13.77
CA GLU A 405 4.68 -12.50 -15.14
C GLU A 405 3.21 -12.24 -15.40
N ILE A 406 2.34 -12.69 -14.47
CA ILE A 406 0.88 -12.52 -14.60
C ILE A 406 0.52 -11.03 -14.60
N VAL A 407 1.08 -10.29 -13.67
CA VAL A 407 0.76 -8.86 -13.53
C VAL A 407 1.33 -8.04 -14.68
N ALA A 408 2.57 -8.30 -15.11
CA ALA A 408 3.16 -7.61 -16.26
C ALA A 408 2.37 -7.86 -17.54
N ALA A 409 1.90 -9.09 -17.78
CA ALA A 409 1.07 -9.42 -18.94
C ALA A 409 -0.24 -8.62 -18.95
N GLN A 410 -0.92 -8.49 -17.80
CA GLN A 410 -2.13 -7.68 -17.68
C GLN A 410 -1.88 -6.20 -17.96
N TYR A 411 -0.78 -5.64 -17.46
CA TYR A 411 -0.40 -4.24 -17.75
C TYR A 411 -0.07 -4.05 -19.23
N LEU A 412 0.59 -5.02 -19.86
CA LEU A 412 0.91 -4.96 -21.30
C LEU A 412 -0.36 -4.84 -22.16
N GLU A 413 -1.43 -5.58 -21.81
CA GLU A 413 -2.73 -5.44 -22.49
C GLU A 413 -3.32 -4.04 -22.32
N VAL A 414 -3.24 -3.46 -21.11
CA VAL A 414 -3.72 -2.09 -20.85
C VAL A 414 -2.92 -1.07 -21.66
N TYR A 415 -1.60 -1.20 -21.73
CA TYR A 415 -0.74 -0.32 -22.50
C TYR A 415 -1.07 -0.38 -24.01
N GLN A 416 -1.27 -1.59 -24.56
CA GLN A 416 -1.64 -1.75 -25.95
C GLN A 416 -3.01 -1.14 -26.27
N LYS A 417 -4.01 -1.31 -25.38
CA LYS A 417 -5.33 -0.69 -25.52
C LYS A 417 -5.24 0.84 -25.48
N ALA A 418 -4.45 1.41 -24.55
CA ALA A 418 -4.28 2.84 -24.40
C ALA A 418 -3.59 3.46 -25.63
N LEU A 419 -2.62 2.79 -26.24
CA LEU A 419 -1.97 3.26 -27.47
C LEU A 419 -2.90 3.24 -28.68
N LYS A 420 -3.84 2.29 -28.78
CA LYS A 420 -4.82 2.21 -29.89
C LYS A 420 -5.92 3.27 -29.79
N GLN A 421 -6.15 3.85 -28.63
CA GLN A 421 -7.16 4.88 -28.38
C GLN A 421 -6.62 6.32 -28.51
N ARG A 422 -5.39 6.48 -28.94
CA ARG A 422 -4.68 7.75 -29.14
C ARG A 422 -5.14 8.52 -30.37
#